data_cd92634a81b6da294e00b155861590d8
#
_entry.id   cd92634a81b6da294e00b155861590d8
#
_cell.length_a   1.000
_cell.length_b   1.000
_cell.length_c   1.000
_cell.angle_alpha   90.00
_cell.angle_beta   90.00
_cell.angle_gamma   90.00
#
_symmetry.space_group_name_H-M   'P 1'
#
loop_
_entity.id
_entity.type
_entity.pdbx_description
1 polymer ?
#
loop_
_entity_poly.entity_id
_entity_poly.type
_entity_poly.pdbx_seq_one_letter_code
_entity_poly.pdbx_strand_id
1 'polypeptide(L)'
;MRVHGHRAAKVDPLNLLQREEVAALNPARYGLTNPEKEYAIDGIVWHDHEPASSQWPLKQIVSHLRAVYVGAIAYEYMHSPEKSERLWFSHLLESEGEKERAGRYGEKSKRRMWELLAKSEVLDTFLQDKFPNLKRYGLEGAESMIPALDSLFRVAAAGRFVHLTWG
;
A
#
# COMPACT_ATOMS: atom_id res chain seq x y z
N MET A 1 -9.19 9.63 6.00
CA MET A 1 -7.98 9.04 5.39
C MET A 1 -8.32 7.79 4.59
N ARG A 2 -8.97 6.78 5.17
CA ARG A 2 -9.31 5.50 4.50
C ARG A 2 -10.01 5.67 3.14
N VAL A 3 -10.96 6.59 3.03
CA VAL A 3 -11.76 6.80 1.80
C VAL A 3 -11.05 7.66 0.76
N HIS A 4 -10.28 8.66 1.18
CA HIS A 4 -9.73 9.68 0.27
C HIS A 4 -8.19 9.75 0.27
N GLY A 5 -7.51 8.92 1.06
CA GLY A 5 -6.04 8.94 1.17
C GLY A 5 -5.34 8.66 -0.17
N HIS A 6 -5.88 7.74 -0.96
CA HIS A 6 -5.36 7.38 -2.29
C HIS A 6 -5.20 8.60 -3.21
N ARG A 7 -6.08 9.60 -3.10
CA ARG A 7 -6.03 10.83 -3.91
C ARG A 7 -4.82 11.71 -3.60
N ALA A 8 -4.25 11.58 -2.39
CA ALA A 8 -3.08 12.34 -1.95
C ALA A 8 -1.82 11.46 -1.83
N ALA A 9 -1.93 10.16 -2.11
CA ALA A 9 -0.82 9.23 -2.03
C ALA A 9 0.30 9.61 -3.02
N LYS A 10 1.55 9.45 -2.60
CA LYS A 10 2.74 9.84 -3.37
C LYS A 10 3.09 8.77 -4.41
N VAL A 11 2.17 8.52 -5.35
CA VAL A 11 2.31 7.48 -6.40
C VAL A 11 2.95 8.02 -7.68
N ASP A 12 3.40 9.26 -7.68
CA ASP A 12 4.15 9.88 -8.78
C ASP A 12 5.59 10.13 -8.32
N PRO A 13 6.53 9.22 -8.62
CA PRO A 13 7.90 9.34 -8.15
C PRO A 13 8.67 10.51 -8.77
N LEU A 14 8.24 10.98 -9.95
CA LEU A 14 8.85 12.12 -10.64
C LEU A 14 8.22 13.45 -10.26
N ASN A 15 7.13 13.42 -9.49
CA ASN A 15 6.37 14.59 -9.03
C ASN A 15 5.99 15.55 -10.18
N LEU A 16 5.59 14.98 -11.31
CA LEU A 16 5.16 15.74 -12.50
C LEU A 16 3.70 16.18 -12.42
N LEU A 17 2.89 15.48 -11.62
CA LEU A 17 1.48 15.78 -11.43
C LEU A 17 1.30 16.96 -10.47
N GLN A 18 0.72 18.04 -10.95
CA GLN A 18 0.23 19.10 -10.07
C GLN A 18 -1.07 18.61 -9.41
N ARG A 19 -0.99 18.26 -8.13
CA ARG A 19 -2.15 17.78 -7.38
C ARG A 19 -2.72 18.89 -6.53
N GLU A 20 -4.02 19.08 -6.62
CA GLU A 20 -4.75 19.93 -5.68
C GLU A 20 -4.79 19.31 -4.28
N GLU A 21 -4.86 20.16 -3.27
CA GLU A 21 -5.07 19.69 -1.90
C GLU A 21 -6.39 18.93 -1.81
N VAL A 22 -6.34 17.73 -1.23
CA VAL A 22 -7.57 16.95 -0.97
C VAL A 22 -8.23 17.47 0.29
N ALA A 23 -9.13 18.42 0.14
CA ALA A 23 -9.82 19.10 1.25
C ALA A 23 -10.47 18.13 2.26
N ALA A 24 -10.90 16.94 1.81
CA ALA A 24 -11.44 15.88 2.66
C ALA A 24 -10.42 15.29 3.66
N LEU A 25 -9.12 15.56 3.48
CA LEU A 25 -8.06 15.11 4.39
C LEU A 25 -7.68 16.16 5.43
N ASN A 26 -8.23 17.38 5.33
CA ASN A 26 -7.96 18.45 6.28
C ASN A 26 -8.87 18.31 7.51
N PRO A 27 -8.28 18.06 8.71
CA PRO A 27 -9.07 17.89 9.95
C PRO A 27 -9.91 19.11 10.32
N ALA A 28 -9.42 20.33 9.99
CA ALA A 28 -10.13 21.56 10.31
C ALA A 28 -11.52 21.64 9.65
N ARG A 29 -11.72 21.00 8.49
CA ARG A 29 -13.03 20.91 7.82
C ARG A 29 -14.09 20.21 8.67
N TYR A 30 -13.66 19.38 9.61
CA TYR A 30 -14.52 18.61 10.53
C TYR A 30 -14.54 19.18 11.93
N GLY A 31 -14.09 20.42 12.12
CA GLY A 31 -14.01 21.06 13.43
C GLY A 31 -12.86 20.58 14.32
N LEU A 32 -11.94 19.78 13.77
CA LEU A 32 -10.78 19.24 14.47
C LEU A 32 -9.60 20.21 14.27
N THR A 33 -9.56 21.30 15.05
CA THR A 33 -8.63 22.40 14.87
C THR A 33 -7.48 22.40 15.88
N ASN A 34 -7.64 21.75 17.05
CA ASN A 34 -6.60 21.69 18.08
C ASN A 34 -5.76 20.41 17.93
N PRO A 35 -4.50 20.48 17.48
CA PRO A 35 -3.64 19.31 17.25
C PRO A 35 -3.27 18.58 18.55
N GLU A 36 -3.29 19.24 19.70
CA GLU A 36 -2.93 18.66 21.00
C GLU A 36 -4.14 18.05 21.72
N LYS A 37 -5.35 18.27 21.24
CA LYS A 37 -6.53 17.69 21.85
C LYS A 37 -6.51 16.17 21.70
N GLU A 38 -6.73 15.48 22.81
CA GLU A 38 -6.78 14.02 22.88
C GLU A 38 -8.14 13.48 22.48
N TYR A 39 -8.12 12.31 21.84
CA TYR A 39 -9.31 11.58 21.39
C TYR A 39 -9.13 10.10 21.69
N ALA A 40 -10.21 9.44 22.10
CA ALA A 40 -10.25 7.99 22.21
C ALA A 40 -10.10 7.36 20.82
N ILE A 41 -9.22 6.38 20.70
CA ILE A 41 -8.90 5.72 19.42
C ILE A 41 -9.41 4.29 19.36
N ASP A 42 -9.89 3.71 20.46
CA ASP A 42 -10.33 2.33 20.56
C ASP A 42 -11.44 2.03 19.54
N GLY A 43 -11.23 0.98 18.73
CA GLY A 43 -12.15 0.58 17.67
C GLY A 43 -12.26 1.56 16.48
N ILE A 44 -11.49 2.66 16.50
CA ILE A 44 -11.50 3.70 15.44
C ILE A 44 -10.20 3.68 14.65
N VAL A 45 -9.04 3.61 15.34
CA VAL A 45 -7.71 3.54 14.74
C VAL A 45 -6.99 2.34 15.31
N TRP A 46 -6.35 1.57 14.44
CA TRP A 46 -5.61 0.37 14.81
C TRP A 46 -4.11 0.68 14.93
N HIS A 47 -3.43 0.03 15.86
CA HIS A 47 -1.98 0.14 16.05
C HIS A 47 -1.47 -1.09 16.80
N ASP A 48 -0.20 -1.44 16.63
CA ASP A 48 0.42 -2.64 17.21
C ASP A 48 0.87 -2.48 18.67
N HIS A 49 0.96 -1.27 19.15
CA HIS A 49 1.41 -1.05 20.51
C HIS A 49 0.24 -1.23 21.47
N GLU A 50 0.39 -2.12 22.43
CA GLU A 50 -0.51 -2.16 23.58
C GLU A 50 -0.54 -0.76 24.20
N PRO A 51 -1.70 -0.12 24.28
CA PRO A 51 -1.77 1.25 24.69
C PRO A 51 -1.49 1.38 26.20
N ALA A 52 -0.49 2.15 26.51
CA ALA A 52 -0.45 2.77 27.83
C ALA A 52 -1.63 3.76 28.00
N SER A 53 -2.21 4.24 26.90
CA SER A 53 -3.48 4.96 26.86
C SER A 53 -4.18 4.72 25.52
N SER A 54 -5.50 4.49 25.55
CA SER A 54 -6.38 4.47 24.38
C SER A 54 -6.73 5.87 23.88
N GLN A 55 -5.98 6.89 24.27
CA GLN A 55 -6.18 8.29 23.86
C GLN A 55 -4.92 8.81 23.18
N TRP A 56 -5.10 9.38 22.00
CA TRP A 56 -4.04 10.01 21.23
C TRP A 56 -4.36 11.47 20.90
N PRO A 57 -3.36 12.37 20.93
CA PRO A 57 -3.55 13.72 20.41
C PRO A 57 -3.85 13.69 18.91
N LEU A 58 -4.66 14.62 18.43
CA LEU A 58 -5.09 14.70 17.03
C LEU A 58 -3.90 14.63 16.06
N LYS A 59 -2.81 15.33 16.37
CA LYS A 59 -1.59 15.32 15.52
C LYS A 59 -1.03 13.90 15.32
N GLN A 60 -1.06 13.06 16.37
CA GLN A 60 -0.56 11.69 16.32
C GLN A 60 -1.49 10.82 15.46
N ILE A 61 -2.81 10.94 15.63
CA ILE A 61 -3.82 10.25 14.81
C ILE A 61 -3.63 10.61 13.34
N VAL A 62 -3.50 11.90 13.04
CA VAL A 62 -3.32 12.38 11.65
C VAL A 62 -2.01 11.88 11.07
N SER A 63 -0.91 11.93 11.84
CA SER A 63 0.41 11.45 11.39
C SER A 63 0.37 9.96 11.08
N HIS A 64 -0.16 9.14 11.99
CA HIS A 64 -0.31 7.70 11.82
C HIS A 64 -1.11 7.36 10.56
N LEU A 65 -2.30 7.92 10.42
CA LEU A 65 -3.15 7.65 9.25
C LEU A 65 -2.56 8.19 7.93
N ARG A 66 -1.81 9.28 7.97
CA ARG A 66 -1.07 9.76 6.79
C ARG A 66 0.07 8.85 6.41
N ALA A 67 0.84 8.33 7.35
CA ALA A 67 1.89 7.36 7.10
C ALA A 67 1.36 6.10 6.41
N VAL A 68 0.14 5.67 6.78
CA VAL A 68 -0.51 4.51 6.16
C VAL A 68 -1.07 4.85 4.76
N TYR A 69 -1.92 5.88 4.66
CA TYR A 69 -2.80 6.09 3.49
C TYR A 69 -2.32 7.16 2.50
N VAL A 70 -1.26 7.90 2.82
CA VAL A 70 -0.73 8.99 1.98
C VAL A 70 0.76 8.74 1.68
N GLY A 71 1.20 7.49 1.75
CA GLY A 71 2.54 7.05 1.41
C GLY A 71 2.73 6.82 -0.10
N ALA A 72 3.75 6.03 -0.46
CA ALA A 72 4.06 5.67 -1.85
C ALA A 72 3.10 4.60 -2.44
N ILE A 73 2.19 4.07 -1.64
CA ILE A 73 1.17 3.11 -2.07
C ILE A 73 -0.21 3.73 -1.83
N ALA A 74 -1.08 3.67 -2.83
CA ALA A 74 -2.48 4.04 -2.71
C ALA A 74 -3.31 2.80 -2.36
N TYR A 75 -4.16 2.91 -1.34
CA TYR A 75 -5.06 1.82 -0.91
C TYR A 75 -6.51 2.20 -1.18
N GLU A 76 -7.20 1.36 -1.95
CA GLU A 76 -8.59 1.58 -2.36
C GLU A 76 -9.43 0.33 -2.05
N TYR A 77 -9.91 0.21 -0.82
CA TYR A 77 -10.72 -0.93 -0.36
C TYR A 77 -12.08 -0.52 0.23
N MET A 78 -12.30 0.79 0.45
CA MET A 78 -13.52 1.28 1.10
C MET A 78 -14.78 1.16 0.24
N HIS A 79 -14.63 0.78 -1.05
CA HIS A 79 -15.74 0.49 -1.95
C HIS A 79 -16.36 -0.89 -1.73
N SER A 80 -15.66 -1.81 -1.04
CA SER A 80 -16.22 -3.13 -0.71
C SER A 80 -17.56 -2.98 0.02
N PRO A 81 -18.60 -3.71 -0.37
CA PRO A 81 -19.90 -3.70 0.32
C PRO A 81 -19.81 -4.33 1.71
N GLU A 82 -18.89 -5.29 1.90
CA GLU A 82 -18.76 -6.03 3.14
C GLU A 82 -18.01 -5.24 4.22
N LYS A 83 -18.68 -4.98 5.35
CA LYS A 83 -18.09 -4.25 6.49
C LYS A 83 -16.90 -5.02 7.08
N SER A 84 -16.99 -6.34 7.16
CA SER A 84 -15.94 -7.23 7.69
C SER A 84 -14.64 -7.09 6.90
N GLU A 85 -14.71 -7.06 5.57
CA GLU A 85 -13.53 -6.85 4.71
C GLU A 85 -12.90 -5.47 4.93
N ARG A 86 -13.73 -4.41 4.96
CA ARG A 86 -13.21 -3.06 5.20
C ARG A 86 -12.52 -2.95 6.56
N LEU A 87 -13.06 -3.58 7.60
CA LEU A 87 -12.43 -3.60 8.93
C LEU A 87 -11.14 -4.42 8.92
N TRP A 88 -11.13 -5.56 8.24
CA TRP A 88 -9.94 -6.40 8.12
C TRP A 88 -8.78 -5.64 7.44
N PHE A 89 -9.04 -4.97 6.30
CA PHE A 89 -8.04 -4.14 5.63
C PHE A 89 -7.57 -2.98 6.51
N SER A 90 -8.50 -2.29 7.21
CA SER A 90 -8.13 -1.20 8.11
C SER A 90 -7.22 -1.69 9.23
N HIS A 91 -7.57 -2.83 9.85
CA HIS A 91 -6.76 -3.45 10.90
C HIS A 91 -5.38 -3.84 10.35
N LEU A 92 -5.33 -4.57 9.25
CA LEU A 92 -4.08 -5.02 8.63
C LEU A 92 -3.13 -3.87 8.30
N LEU A 93 -3.66 -2.79 7.71
CA LEU A 93 -2.84 -1.66 7.25
C LEU A 93 -2.42 -0.73 8.38
N GLU A 94 -3.26 -0.53 9.38
CA GLU A 94 -3.00 0.41 10.46
C GLU A 94 -2.22 -0.22 11.62
N SER A 95 -2.37 -1.53 11.87
CA SER A 95 -1.62 -2.22 12.92
C SER A 95 -0.12 -2.29 12.66
N GLU A 96 0.31 -2.30 11.40
CA GLU A 96 1.74 -2.33 11.08
C GLU A 96 2.34 -0.92 11.10
N GLY A 97 3.33 -0.71 11.92
CA GLY A 97 4.16 0.49 11.90
C GLY A 97 4.97 0.64 10.61
N GLU A 98 5.45 1.84 10.33
CA GLU A 98 6.28 2.11 9.14
C GLU A 98 7.60 1.29 9.16
N LYS A 99 8.19 1.11 10.35
CA LYS A 99 9.41 0.33 10.54
C LYS A 99 9.18 -1.16 10.28
N GLU A 100 8.07 -1.72 10.75
CA GLU A 100 7.68 -3.10 10.52
C GLU A 100 7.44 -3.34 9.03
N ARG A 101 6.73 -2.44 8.34
CA ARG A 101 6.54 -2.50 6.89
C ARG A 101 7.86 -2.46 6.13
N ALA A 102 8.75 -1.54 6.49
CA ALA A 102 10.08 -1.43 5.88
C ALA A 102 10.96 -2.66 6.16
N GLY A 103 10.84 -3.25 7.35
CA GLY A 103 11.59 -4.44 7.78
C GLY A 103 11.01 -5.78 7.33
N ARG A 104 9.78 -5.80 6.80
CA ARG A 104 9.05 -7.03 6.40
C ARG A 104 9.85 -7.91 5.42
N TYR A 105 10.62 -7.30 4.56
CA TYR A 105 11.40 -8.00 3.56
C TYR A 105 12.87 -8.06 3.98
N GLY A 106 13.31 -9.25 4.44
CA GLY A 106 14.72 -9.54 4.64
C GLY A 106 15.51 -9.56 3.32
N GLU A 107 16.83 -9.56 3.40
CA GLU A 107 17.72 -9.49 2.23
C GLU A 107 17.43 -10.56 1.16
N LYS A 108 17.10 -11.77 1.59
CA LYS A 108 16.72 -12.87 0.67
C LYS A 108 15.49 -12.53 -0.17
N SER A 109 14.47 -11.91 0.44
CA SER A 109 13.25 -11.51 -0.26
C SER A 109 13.51 -10.36 -1.20
N LYS A 110 14.28 -9.35 -0.78
CA LYS A 110 14.66 -8.21 -1.62
C LYS A 110 15.46 -8.68 -2.84
N ARG A 111 16.42 -9.56 -2.63
CA ARG A 111 17.21 -10.15 -3.72
C ARG A 111 16.33 -10.92 -4.69
N ARG A 112 15.37 -11.71 -4.20
CA ARG A 112 14.40 -12.42 -5.06
C ARG A 112 13.58 -11.45 -5.92
N MET A 113 13.07 -10.37 -5.34
CA MET A 113 12.33 -9.33 -6.08
C MET A 113 13.21 -8.71 -7.16
N TRP A 114 14.43 -8.33 -6.83
CA TRP A 114 15.40 -7.78 -7.78
C TRP A 114 15.70 -8.75 -8.93
N GLU A 115 15.95 -10.03 -8.63
CA GLU A 115 16.21 -11.05 -9.65
C GLU A 115 15.02 -11.23 -10.61
N LEU A 116 13.79 -11.16 -10.12
CA LEU A 116 12.59 -11.26 -10.93
C LEU A 116 12.43 -10.04 -11.85
N LEU A 117 12.65 -8.84 -11.33
CA LEU A 117 12.62 -7.60 -12.11
C LEU A 117 13.71 -7.61 -13.19
N ALA A 118 14.95 -7.96 -12.83
CA ALA A 118 16.05 -8.05 -13.77
C ALA A 118 15.80 -9.08 -14.89
N LYS A 119 15.21 -10.23 -14.57
CA LYS A 119 14.85 -11.25 -15.59
C LYS A 119 13.80 -10.76 -16.56
N SER A 120 12.81 -10.01 -16.09
CA SER A 120 11.79 -9.40 -16.95
C SER A 120 12.42 -8.41 -17.93
N GLU A 121 13.25 -7.50 -17.43
CA GLU A 121 13.97 -6.50 -18.25
C GLU A 121 14.87 -7.14 -19.29
N VAL A 122 15.66 -8.12 -18.87
CA VAL A 122 16.57 -8.86 -19.80
C VAL A 122 15.79 -9.58 -20.88
N LEU A 123 14.65 -10.19 -20.56
CA LEU A 123 13.80 -10.85 -21.54
C LEU A 123 13.26 -9.87 -22.59
N ASP A 124 12.74 -8.73 -22.15
CA ASP A 124 12.21 -7.71 -23.05
C ASP A 124 13.30 -7.15 -23.97
N THR A 125 14.47 -6.82 -23.41
CA THR A 125 15.63 -6.36 -24.20
C THR A 125 16.09 -7.41 -25.20
N PHE A 126 16.22 -8.66 -24.77
CA PHE A 126 16.61 -9.77 -25.67
C PHE A 126 15.63 -9.93 -26.82
N LEU A 127 14.33 -9.92 -26.55
CA LEU A 127 13.31 -10.07 -27.60
C LEU A 127 13.32 -8.88 -28.55
N GLN A 128 13.59 -7.67 -28.03
CA GLN A 128 13.70 -6.48 -28.86
C GLN A 128 14.87 -6.56 -29.85
N ASP A 129 16.02 -7.02 -29.38
CA ASP A 129 17.24 -7.07 -30.17
C ASP A 129 17.20 -8.22 -31.19
N LYS A 130 16.68 -9.38 -30.79
CA LYS A 130 16.70 -10.58 -31.64
C LYS A 130 15.48 -10.70 -32.56
N PHE A 131 14.35 -10.18 -32.12
CA PHE A 131 13.08 -10.32 -32.84
C PHE A 131 12.33 -8.98 -32.93
N PRO A 132 12.92 -7.93 -33.56
CA PRO A 132 12.35 -6.58 -33.56
C PRO A 132 10.95 -6.50 -34.21
N ASN A 133 10.62 -7.41 -35.14
CA ASN A 133 9.33 -7.45 -35.78
C ASN A 133 8.29 -8.33 -35.08
N LEU A 134 8.65 -8.98 -33.98
CA LEU A 134 7.71 -9.78 -33.21
C LEU A 134 6.76 -8.88 -32.44
N LYS A 135 5.45 -9.08 -32.64
CA LYS A 135 4.46 -8.39 -31.80
C LYS A 135 4.59 -8.90 -30.38
N ARG A 136 4.85 -7.97 -29.46
CA ARG A 136 4.97 -8.26 -28.04
C ARG A 136 4.31 -7.17 -27.21
N TYR A 137 3.97 -7.52 -25.99
CA TYR A 137 3.42 -6.62 -24.98
C TYR A 137 4.38 -6.64 -23.81
N GLY A 138 4.96 -5.50 -23.47
CA GLY A 138 5.81 -5.34 -22.30
C GLY A 138 5.02 -5.00 -21.05
N LEU A 139 5.73 -4.92 -19.94
CA LEU A 139 5.17 -4.57 -18.61
C LEU A 139 5.63 -3.18 -18.16
N GLU A 140 5.99 -2.32 -19.08
CA GLU A 140 6.53 -0.99 -18.78
C GLU A 140 5.56 -0.21 -17.88
N GLY A 141 6.03 0.14 -16.68
CA GLY A 141 5.22 0.78 -15.63
C GLY A 141 4.47 -0.19 -14.71
N ALA A 142 4.45 -1.50 -15.01
CA ALA A 142 3.81 -2.54 -14.23
C ALA A 142 4.75 -3.69 -13.82
N GLU A 143 6.05 -3.48 -13.87
CA GLU A 143 7.07 -4.51 -13.63
C GLU A 143 6.98 -5.10 -12.22
N SER A 144 6.53 -4.30 -11.24
CA SER A 144 6.30 -4.76 -9.87
C SER A 144 5.22 -5.84 -9.74
N MET A 145 4.39 -6.04 -10.79
CA MET A 145 3.41 -7.13 -10.84
C MET A 145 4.09 -8.50 -10.80
N ILE A 146 5.28 -8.65 -11.40
CA ILE A 146 6.02 -9.93 -11.43
C ILE A 146 6.36 -10.42 -10.01
N PRO A 147 7.06 -9.65 -9.16
CA PRO A 147 7.30 -10.09 -7.78
C PRO A 147 6.03 -10.16 -6.94
N ALA A 148 5.00 -9.36 -7.23
CA ALA A 148 3.73 -9.46 -6.54
C ALA A 148 3.04 -10.81 -6.81
N LEU A 149 2.99 -11.25 -8.06
CA LEU A 149 2.46 -12.55 -8.46
C LEU A 149 3.30 -13.72 -7.91
N ASP A 150 4.65 -13.62 -7.96
CA ASP A 150 5.53 -14.63 -7.35
C ASP A 150 5.20 -14.80 -5.85
N SER A 151 5.00 -13.69 -5.14
CA SER A 151 4.63 -13.72 -3.73
C SER A 151 3.23 -14.33 -3.51
N LEU A 152 2.25 -13.92 -4.32
CA LEU A 152 0.89 -14.45 -4.27
C LEU A 152 0.86 -15.96 -4.47
N PHE A 153 1.50 -16.46 -5.53
CA PHE A 153 1.54 -17.90 -5.82
C PHE A 153 2.28 -18.70 -4.75
N ARG A 154 3.35 -18.16 -4.19
CA ARG A 154 4.08 -18.84 -3.11
C ARG A 154 3.23 -18.95 -1.83
N VAL A 155 2.52 -17.89 -1.46
CA VAL A 155 1.62 -17.91 -0.30
C VAL A 155 0.45 -18.85 -0.53
N ALA A 156 -0.16 -18.81 -1.72
CA ALA A 156 -1.24 -19.70 -2.09
C ALA A 156 -0.80 -21.17 -2.06
N ALA A 157 0.35 -21.49 -2.62
CA ALA A 157 0.89 -22.85 -2.60
C ALA A 157 1.20 -23.33 -1.18
N ALA A 158 1.76 -22.46 -0.32
CA ALA A 158 2.00 -22.78 1.08
C ALA A 158 0.69 -23.01 1.87
N GLY A 159 -0.36 -22.24 1.55
CA GLY A 159 -1.71 -22.39 2.10
C GLY A 159 -2.52 -23.54 1.50
N ARG A 160 -1.95 -24.32 0.58
CA ARG A 160 -2.61 -25.44 -0.13
C ARG A 160 -3.86 -25.02 -0.92
N PHE A 161 -3.91 -23.79 -1.43
CA PHE A 161 -4.95 -23.37 -2.36
C PHE A 161 -4.74 -24.09 -3.72
N VAL A 162 -5.75 -24.82 -4.19
CA VAL A 162 -5.62 -25.65 -5.40
C VAL A 162 -5.96 -24.86 -6.66
N HIS A 163 -6.76 -23.81 -6.56
CA HIS A 163 -7.18 -22.98 -7.68
C HIS A 163 -7.03 -21.49 -7.40
N LEU A 164 -6.41 -20.79 -8.34
CA LEU A 164 -6.39 -19.32 -8.44
C LEU A 164 -7.04 -18.98 -9.77
N THR A 165 -8.20 -18.33 -9.74
CA THR A 165 -8.89 -17.84 -10.92
C THR A 165 -8.84 -16.33 -10.98
N TRP A 166 -8.58 -15.80 -12.16
CA TRP A 166 -8.72 -14.37 -12.46
C TRP A 166 -10.09 -14.17 -13.10
N GLY A 167 -10.91 -13.33 -12.51
CA GLY A 167 -12.16 -12.88 -13.09
C GLY A 167 -11.99 -11.60 -13.91
#